data_230a78217d9a91138e8407c8b3bfd560
#
_entry.id   230a78217d9a91138e8407c8b3bfd560
#
_cell.length_a   1.000
_cell.length_b   1.000
_cell.length_c   1.000
_cell.angle_alpha   90.00
_cell.angle_beta   90.00
_cell.angle_gamma   90.00
#
_symmetry.space_group_name_H-M   'P 1'
#
loop_
_entity.id
_entity.type
_entity.pdbx_description
1 polymer ?
#
loop_
_entity_poly.entity_id
_entity_poly.type
_entity_poly.pdbx_seq_one_letter_code
_entity_poly.pdbx_strand_id
1 'polypeptide(L)'
;MNYLKSNPKALGAKRVILLEVAGAFHTEIVSSAKKPLEDTLNEIDISKGNIPVYMNVDAKKVEVSTLKENLVNQIDSSVLFNQQIEYVNKDIDPDLWCHIGPGNVTAGMVRKSISYKDLKVINSLESSK
;
A
#
# COMPACT_ATOMS: atom_id res chain seq x y z
N MET A 1 5.91 13.43 -20.43
CA MET A 1 4.54 13.47 -19.83
C MET A 1 3.46 13.86 -20.85
N ASN A 2 3.59 15.00 -21.55
CA ASN A 2 2.55 15.43 -22.51
C ASN A 2 2.28 14.44 -23.65
N TYR A 3 3.30 13.76 -24.17
CA TYR A 3 3.12 12.74 -25.21
C TYR A 3 2.18 11.60 -24.78
N LEU A 4 2.35 11.08 -23.56
CA LEU A 4 1.51 10.00 -23.02
C LEU A 4 0.05 10.45 -22.89
N LYS A 5 -0.15 11.68 -22.42
CA LYS A 5 -1.50 12.26 -22.25
C LYS A 5 -2.21 12.45 -23.60
N SER A 6 -1.47 12.81 -24.65
CA SER A 6 -2.02 13.04 -25.99
C SER A 6 -2.20 11.75 -26.80
N ASN A 7 -1.51 10.67 -26.45
CA ASN A 7 -1.48 9.42 -27.21
C ASN A 7 -1.80 8.17 -26.37
N PRO A 8 -2.89 8.14 -25.57
CA PRO A 8 -3.18 7.01 -24.69
C PRO A 8 -3.38 5.70 -25.47
N LYS A 9 -4.02 5.76 -26.63
CA LYS A 9 -4.32 4.58 -27.46
C LYS A 9 -3.05 3.92 -28.02
N ALA A 10 -2.00 4.68 -28.31
CA ALA A 10 -0.73 4.13 -28.76
C ALA A 10 -0.04 3.23 -27.73
N LEU A 11 -0.42 3.37 -26.46
CA LEU A 11 0.07 2.60 -25.31
C LEU A 11 -0.94 1.53 -24.86
N GLY A 12 -2.01 1.28 -25.61
CA GLY A 12 -3.08 0.37 -25.21
C GLY A 12 -3.93 0.85 -24.04
N ALA A 13 -3.78 2.12 -23.62
CA ALA A 13 -4.52 2.69 -22.50
C ALA A 13 -5.82 3.37 -22.97
N LYS A 14 -6.90 3.25 -22.21
CA LYS A 14 -8.14 3.99 -22.47
C LYS A 14 -7.97 5.50 -22.21
N ARG A 15 -7.22 5.85 -21.16
CA ARG A 15 -6.94 7.24 -20.76
C ARG A 15 -5.67 7.30 -19.92
N VAL A 16 -5.05 8.45 -19.85
CA VAL A 16 -3.94 8.80 -18.97
C VAL A 16 -4.41 9.86 -17.98
N ILE A 17 -4.25 9.59 -16.69
CA ILE A 17 -4.62 10.50 -15.61
C ILE A 17 -3.33 10.91 -14.89
N LEU A 18 -3.11 12.21 -14.77
CA LEU A 18 -2.03 12.74 -13.92
C LEU A 18 -2.52 12.70 -12.47
N LEU A 19 -1.69 12.13 -11.61
CA LEU A 19 -1.93 12.18 -10.17
C LEU A 19 -1.28 13.43 -9.59
N GLU A 20 -2.00 14.10 -8.69
CA GLU A 20 -1.46 15.22 -7.91
C GLU A 20 -0.68 14.66 -6.73
N VAL A 21 0.61 14.40 -6.93
CA VAL A 21 1.54 13.90 -5.91
C VAL A 21 2.68 14.88 -5.70
N ALA A 22 3.13 15.03 -4.46
CA ALA A 22 4.17 15.99 -4.09
C ALA A 22 5.58 15.59 -4.58
N GLY A 23 5.78 14.33 -4.98
CA GLY A 23 7.10 13.84 -5.42
C GLY A 23 7.03 12.45 -6.05
N ALA A 24 8.19 11.97 -6.49
CA ALA A 24 8.36 10.66 -7.11
C ALA A 24 8.54 9.56 -6.04
N PHE A 25 7.58 9.45 -5.12
CA PHE A 25 7.58 8.41 -4.08
C PHE A 25 7.61 7.01 -4.69
N HIS A 26 8.19 6.07 -3.94
CA HIS A 26 8.33 4.67 -4.35
C HIS A 26 9.15 4.48 -5.63
N THR A 27 10.16 5.33 -5.85
CA THR A 27 11.16 5.25 -6.92
C THR A 27 12.56 5.55 -6.40
N GLU A 28 13.58 5.19 -7.16
CA GLU A 28 15.00 5.48 -6.83
C GLU A 28 15.29 6.97 -6.60
N ILE A 29 14.47 7.88 -7.11
CA ILE A 29 14.65 9.34 -6.95
C ILE A 29 14.64 9.74 -5.46
N VAL A 30 13.91 9.02 -4.62
CA VAL A 30 13.78 9.30 -3.20
C VAL A 30 14.67 8.42 -2.31
N SER A 31 15.58 7.63 -2.89
CA SER A 31 16.44 6.70 -2.14
C SER A 31 17.32 7.37 -1.09
N SER A 32 17.62 8.68 -1.24
CA SER A 32 18.37 9.44 -0.24
C SER A 32 17.69 9.49 1.14
N ALA A 33 16.38 9.26 1.19
CA ALA A 33 15.63 9.20 2.44
C ALA A 33 15.80 7.87 3.21
N LYS A 34 16.38 6.83 2.59
CA LYS A 34 16.57 5.51 3.23
C LYS A 34 17.50 5.58 4.43
N LYS A 35 18.66 6.21 4.26
CA LYS A 35 19.68 6.27 5.33
C LYS A 35 19.19 6.99 6.58
N PRO A 36 18.60 8.20 6.53
CA PRO A 36 18.03 8.84 7.70
C PRO A 36 16.94 8.01 8.40
N LEU A 37 16.08 7.32 7.62
CA LEU A 37 15.07 6.43 8.19
C LEU A 37 15.70 5.23 8.88
N GLU A 38 16.67 4.57 8.24
CA GLU A 38 17.39 3.44 8.81
C GLU A 38 18.06 3.81 10.15
N ASP A 39 18.72 4.96 10.21
CA ASP A 39 19.38 5.45 11.43
C ASP A 39 18.35 5.65 12.55
N THR A 40 17.21 6.29 12.25
CA THR A 40 16.13 6.46 13.21
C THR A 40 15.55 5.11 13.68
N LEU A 41 15.30 4.17 12.76
CA LEU A 41 14.76 2.87 13.10
C LEU A 41 15.72 2.03 13.96
N ASN A 42 17.03 2.23 13.82
CA ASN A 42 18.01 1.54 14.64
C ASN A 42 17.99 1.97 16.12
N GLU A 43 17.48 3.17 16.40
CA GLU A 43 17.29 3.69 17.76
C GLU A 43 15.97 3.24 18.41
N ILE A 44 15.08 2.57 17.66
CA ILE A 44 13.75 2.17 18.13
C ILE A 44 13.69 0.66 18.35
N ASP A 45 13.21 0.23 19.51
CA ASP A 45 12.86 -1.16 19.77
C ASP A 45 11.44 -1.48 19.24
N ILE A 46 11.35 -2.48 18.39
CA ILE A 46 10.08 -2.95 17.85
C ILE A 46 9.79 -4.36 18.37
N SER A 47 8.71 -4.50 19.09
CA SER A 47 8.25 -5.78 19.63
C SER A 47 7.26 -6.46 18.71
N LYS A 48 7.16 -7.78 18.83
CA LYS A 48 6.15 -8.57 18.11
C LYS A 48 4.74 -8.19 18.56
N GLY A 49 3.90 -7.81 17.60
CA GLY A 49 2.47 -7.60 17.84
C GLY A 49 1.67 -8.89 17.87
N ASN A 50 0.43 -8.82 18.37
CA ASN A 50 -0.51 -9.94 18.42
C ASN A 50 -1.35 -10.06 17.13
N ILE A 51 -1.31 -9.05 16.28
CA ILE A 51 -2.07 -8.98 15.02
C ILE A 51 -1.07 -9.06 13.87
N PRO A 52 -1.32 -9.91 12.86
CA PRO A 52 -0.45 -9.99 11.70
C PRO A 52 -0.48 -8.67 10.91
N VAL A 53 0.69 -8.24 10.46
CA VAL A 53 0.87 -7.08 9.59
C VAL A 53 1.41 -7.55 8.25
N TYR A 54 0.83 -7.05 7.16
CA TYR A 54 1.27 -7.32 5.80
C TYR A 54 1.80 -6.04 5.19
N MET A 55 2.96 -6.10 4.54
CA MET A 55 3.63 -4.91 4.02
C MET A 55 3.55 -4.83 2.50
N ASN A 56 3.57 -3.58 1.99
CA ASN A 56 3.44 -3.34 0.55
C ASN A 56 4.71 -3.68 -0.25
N VAL A 57 5.87 -3.72 0.40
CA VAL A 57 7.16 -3.91 -0.29
C VAL A 57 7.30 -5.30 -0.91
N ASP A 58 6.77 -6.32 -0.24
CA ASP A 58 6.85 -7.73 -0.65
C ASP A 58 5.48 -8.42 -0.72
N ALA A 59 4.42 -7.69 -0.36
CA ALA A 59 3.04 -8.16 -0.31
C ALA A 59 2.81 -9.33 0.66
N LYS A 60 3.66 -9.50 1.68
CA LYS A 60 3.63 -10.63 2.61
C LYS A 60 3.44 -10.21 4.04
N LYS A 61 3.12 -11.19 4.87
CA LYS A 61 3.17 -11.05 6.32
C LYS A 61 4.61 -10.79 6.76
N VAL A 62 4.80 -9.73 7.54
CA VAL A 62 6.13 -9.34 8.01
C VAL A 62 6.50 -10.06 9.30
N GLU A 63 7.74 -10.46 9.41
CA GLU A 63 8.37 -10.87 10.65
C GLU A 63 9.08 -9.68 11.31
N VAL A 64 9.15 -9.66 12.65
CA VAL A 64 9.78 -8.55 13.38
C VAL A 64 11.25 -8.34 12.97
N SER A 65 11.96 -9.44 12.68
CA SER A 65 13.35 -9.42 12.23
C SER A 65 13.59 -8.68 10.91
N THR A 66 12.58 -8.66 10.02
CA THR A 66 12.65 -8.02 8.69
C THR A 66 11.89 -6.71 8.61
N LEU A 67 11.16 -6.33 9.67
CA LEU A 67 10.27 -5.17 9.64
C LEU A 67 11.02 -3.87 9.35
N LYS A 68 12.14 -3.61 10.01
CA LYS A 68 12.94 -2.39 9.81
C LYS A 68 13.48 -2.31 8.38
N GLU A 69 14.00 -3.41 7.86
CA GLU A 69 14.48 -3.52 6.48
C GLU A 69 13.36 -3.24 5.48
N ASN A 70 12.19 -3.84 5.68
CA ASN A 70 11.04 -3.64 4.82
C ASN A 70 10.54 -2.19 4.83
N LEU A 71 10.56 -1.51 5.98
CA LEU A 71 10.21 -0.08 6.08
C LEU A 71 11.19 0.79 5.28
N VAL A 72 12.49 0.52 5.37
CA VAL A 72 13.52 1.24 4.60
C VAL A 72 13.37 0.97 3.10
N ASN A 73 13.16 -0.29 2.71
CA ASN A 73 13.02 -0.66 1.32
C ASN A 73 11.74 -0.12 0.67
N GLN A 74 10.68 0.13 1.44
CA GLN A 74 9.43 0.69 0.92
C GLN A 74 9.60 2.11 0.35
N ILE A 75 10.62 2.87 0.78
CA ILE A 75 10.84 4.24 0.32
C ILE A 75 10.98 4.31 -1.20
N ASP A 76 11.74 3.40 -1.79
CA ASP A 76 12.05 3.39 -3.23
C ASP A 76 11.47 2.20 -3.99
N SER A 77 10.74 1.31 -3.29
CA SER A 77 10.09 0.14 -3.89
C SER A 77 8.62 0.39 -4.23
N SER A 78 8.13 -0.28 -5.25
CA SER A 78 6.72 -0.23 -5.64
C SER A 78 5.80 -0.69 -4.50
N VAL A 79 4.60 -0.11 -4.47
CA VAL A 79 3.53 -0.53 -3.55
C VAL A 79 2.78 -1.70 -4.17
N LEU A 80 2.96 -2.91 -3.66
CA LEU A 80 2.35 -4.14 -4.16
C LEU A 80 0.95 -4.38 -3.53
N PHE A 81 0.12 -3.35 -3.44
CA PHE A 81 -1.14 -3.39 -2.70
C PHE A 81 -2.13 -4.44 -3.22
N ASN A 82 -2.20 -4.63 -4.54
CA ASN A 82 -3.09 -5.64 -5.12
C ASN A 82 -2.67 -7.06 -4.73
N GLN A 83 -1.38 -7.36 -4.86
CA GLN A 83 -0.81 -8.64 -4.44
C GLN A 83 -0.97 -8.87 -2.93
N GLN A 84 -0.85 -7.80 -2.14
CA GLN A 84 -1.07 -7.86 -0.69
C GLN A 84 -2.52 -8.25 -0.36
N ILE A 85 -3.52 -7.66 -1.04
CA ILE A 85 -4.93 -8.01 -0.85
C ILE A 85 -5.16 -9.49 -1.21
N GLU A 86 -4.64 -9.94 -2.35
CA GLU A 86 -4.78 -11.33 -2.79
C GLU A 86 -4.11 -12.31 -1.82
N TYR A 87 -2.93 -11.94 -1.31
CA TYR A 87 -2.21 -12.75 -0.33
C TYR A 87 -2.97 -12.85 0.99
N VAL A 88 -3.44 -11.71 1.55
CA VAL A 88 -4.23 -11.67 2.79
C VAL A 88 -5.51 -12.48 2.63
N ASN A 89 -6.21 -12.34 1.51
CA ASN A 89 -7.43 -13.09 1.25
C ASN A 89 -7.18 -14.61 1.27
N LYS A 90 -6.05 -15.04 0.70
CA LYS A 90 -5.67 -16.46 0.68
C LYS A 90 -5.16 -16.98 2.02
N ASP A 91 -4.43 -16.14 2.76
CA ASP A 91 -3.75 -16.54 4.02
C ASP A 91 -4.73 -16.56 5.21
N ILE A 92 -5.63 -15.59 5.28
CA ILE A 92 -6.56 -15.39 6.42
C ILE A 92 -7.99 -15.76 6.06
N ASP A 93 -8.40 -15.59 4.80
CA ASP A 93 -9.80 -15.71 4.34
C ASP A 93 -10.76 -14.92 5.23
N PRO A 94 -10.62 -13.58 5.33
CA PRO A 94 -11.35 -12.79 6.30
C PRO A 94 -12.85 -12.71 5.99
N ASP A 95 -13.70 -12.77 7.01
CA ASP A 95 -15.15 -12.59 6.87
C ASP A 95 -15.54 -11.14 6.53
N LEU A 96 -14.73 -10.18 6.98
CA LEU A 96 -14.98 -8.74 6.80
C LEU A 96 -13.69 -7.99 6.50
N TRP A 97 -13.75 -7.16 5.46
CA TRP A 97 -12.75 -6.15 5.19
C TRP A 97 -13.20 -4.79 5.72
N CYS A 98 -12.31 -4.09 6.41
CA CYS A 98 -12.57 -2.73 6.85
C CYS A 98 -11.54 -1.77 6.25
N HIS A 99 -12.02 -0.81 5.48
CA HIS A 99 -11.22 0.37 5.12
C HIS A 99 -11.41 1.42 6.21
N ILE A 100 -10.33 1.80 6.88
CA ILE A 100 -10.33 2.80 7.94
C ILE A 100 -9.48 3.98 7.49
N GLY A 101 -10.09 5.14 7.32
CA GLY A 101 -9.41 6.35 6.88
C GLY A 101 -10.24 7.16 5.87
N PRO A 102 -9.76 8.35 5.49
CA PRO A 102 -10.47 9.23 4.56
C PRO A 102 -10.53 8.67 3.15
N GLY A 103 -11.64 8.89 2.49
CA GLY A 103 -11.86 8.48 1.09
C GLY A 103 -12.29 7.02 0.95
N ASN A 104 -12.12 6.45 -0.26
CA ASN A 104 -12.55 5.08 -0.57
C ASN A 104 -11.71 4.40 -1.67
N VAL A 105 -10.56 4.96 -2.01
CA VAL A 105 -9.72 4.48 -3.13
C VAL A 105 -9.27 3.04 -2.89
N THR A 106 -8.69 2.76 -1.72
CA THR A 106 -8.21 1.43 -1.35
C THR A 106 -9.37 0.44 -1.19
N ALA A 107 -10.52 0.87 -0.65
CA ALA A 107 -11.75 0.06 -0.64
C ALA A 107 -12.20 -0.33 -2.05
N GLY A 108 -12.10 0.60 -3.01
CA GLY A 108 -12.37 0.33 -4.42
C GLY A 108 -11.38 -0.67 -5.04
N MET A 109 -10.14 -0.67 -4.61
CA MET A 109 -9.13 -1.65 -5.05
C MET A 109 -9.45 -3.04 -4.49
N VAL A 110 -9.80 -3.16 -3.20
CA VAL A 110 -10.22 -4.43 -2.59
C VAL A 110 -11.39 -5.05 -3.37
N ARG A 111 -12.44 -4.26 -3.65
CA ARG A 111 -13.61 -4.74 -4.42
C ARG A 111 -13.28 -5.25 -5.82
N LYS A 112 -12.22 -4.73 -6.44
CA LYS A 112 -11.79 -5.16 -7.78
C LYS A 112 -10.87 -6.38 -7.75
N SER A 113 -10.07 -6.53 -6.69
CA SER A 113 -9.06 -7.58 -6.59
C SER A 113 -9.67 -8.91 -6.14
N ILE A 114 -10.70 -8.85 -5.29
CA ILE A 114 -11.38 -10.03 -4.78
C ILE A 114 -12.89 -9.85 -4.91
N SER A 115 -13.59 -10.94 -5.23
CA SER A 115 -15.06 -10.97 -5.26
C SER A 115 -15.60 -11.06 -3.83
N TYR A 116 -15.48 -9.95 -3.09
CA TYR A 116 -15.75 -9.93 -1.67
C TYR A 116 -17.13 -9.34 -1.37
N LYS A 117 -17.84 -9.96 -0.43
CA LYS A 117 -19.23 -9.59 -0.11
C LYS A 117 -19.31 -8.49 0.93
N ASP A 118 -18.42 -8.52 1.94
CA ASP A 118 -18.51 -7.64 3.09
C ASP A 118 -17.29 -6.72 3.21
N LEU A 119 -17.45 -5.48 2.77
CA LEU A 119 -16.47 -4.42 2.91
C LEU A 119 -17.12 -3.21 3.56
N LYS A 120 -16.68 -2.87 4.77
CA LYS A 120 -17.10 -1.67 5.49
C LYS A 120 -16.09 -0.55 5.29
N VAL A 121 -16.59 0.67 5.02
CA VAL A 121 -15.79 1.89 4.92
C VAL A 121 -16.08 2.76 6.13
N ILE A 122 -15.02 3.10 6.88
CA ILE A 122 -15.08 3.89 8.12
C ILE A 122 -14.24 5.15 7.90
N ASN A 123 -14.89 6.24 7.51
CA ASN A 123 -14.23 7.52 7.20
C ASN A 123 -14.09 8.45 8.41
N SER A 124 -14.88 8.21 9.46
CA SER A 124 -14.86 8.99 10.71
C SER A 124 -15.29 8.11 11.89
N LEU A 125 -15.09 8.60 13.10
CA LEU A 125 -15.57 7.93 14.32
C LEU A 125 -17.10 7.78 14.35
N GLU A 126 -17.83 8.71 13.71
CA GLU A 126 -19.29 8.64 13.60
C GLU A 126 -19.75 7.51 12.67
N SER A 127 -19.00 7.22 11.61
CA SER A 127 -19.29 6.14 10.67
C SER A 127 -18.88 4.76 11.17
N SER A 128 -18.26 4.67 12.34
CA SER A 128 -17.87 3.40 12.97
C SER A 128 -18.99 2.76 13.82
N LYS A 129 -20.06 3.50 14.09
CA LYS A 129 -21.25 3.02 14.78
C LYS A 129 -22.22 2.39 13.78
#